data_939e73f54ef0a7d26498ffd1f91cad15
#
_entry.id   939e73f54ef0a7d26498ffd1f91cad15
#
_cell.length_a   1.000
_cell.length_b   1.000
_cell.length_c   1.000
_cell.angle_alpha   90.00
_cell.angle_beta   90.00
_cell.angle_gamma   90.00
#
_symmetry.space_group_name_H-M   'P 1'
#
loop_
_entity.id
_entity.type
_entity.pdbx_description
1 polymer ?
#
loop_
_entity_poly.entity_id
_entity_poly.type
_entity_poly.pdbx_seq_one_letter_code
_entity_poly.pdbx_strand_id
1 'polypeptide(L)'
;LAQIEQLADDSGGAFDPTLGKVIRLWDIDGEDPHVPEQSELEALLKDVGYQNVTLDGNKVTLAEDTTLDLGATGKGIGCDVISEFLKDQKEVEGMILNLGGSSVMAYGQKPDDSPWKVAVTDPRDTESDYLGAITIKGGEFLSTSGDYEKYFMEDGKRYHHILDPKTGYPVWNGLDSVTIVCDNGLLADGLSTACFVLGMDDAMELLEKYDADAMFVDEDKNIYLTDGMKERFELMKNTYTVKAVQ
;
A
#
# COMPACT_ATOMS: atom_id res chain seq x y z
N LEU A 1 -8.12 11.25 -9.01
CA LEU A 1 -7.97 12.10 -7.81
C LEU A 1 -9.19 12.00 -6.87
N ALA A 2 -10.44 12.00 -7.35
CA ALA A 2 -11.61 11.90 -6.47
C ALA A 2 -11.57 10.65 -5.55
N GLN A 3 -11.18 9.49 -6.05
CA GLN A 3 -11.01 8.30 -5.22
C GLN A 3 -9.87 8.44 -4.19
N ILE A 4 -8.81 9.16 -4.55
CA ILE A 4 -7.67 9.46 -3.65
C ILE A 4 -8.12 10.38 -2.52
N GLU A 5 -8.87 11.44 -2.84
CA GLU A 5 -9.44 12.38 -1.87
C GLU A 5 -10.42 11.66 -0.94
N GLN A 6 -11.28 10.80 -1.50
CA GLN A 6 -12.22 9.99 -0.71
C GLN A 6 -11.49 9.03 0.24
N LEU A 7 -10.43 8.36 -0.23
CA LEU A 7 -9.62 7.47 0.63
C LEU A 7 -8.92 8.25 1.74
N ALA A 8 -8.43 9.46 1.45
CA ALA A 8 -7.80 10.32 2.45
C ALA A 8 -8.80 10.74 3.55
N ASP A 9 -10.02 11.09 3.15
CA ASP A 9 -11.10 11.44 4.10
C ASP A 9 -11.52 10.22 4.92
N ASP A 10 -11.77 9.09 4.28
CA ASP A 10 -12.23 7.85 4.90
C ASP A 10 -11.20 7.24 5.86
N SER A 11 -9.91 7.42 5.59
CA SER A 11 -8.81 7.01 6.48
C SER A 11 -8.51 8.01 7.60
N GLY A 12 -9.28 9.11 7.72
CA GLY A 12 -9.01 10.19 8.68
C GLY A 12 -7.64 10.84 8.49
N GLY A 13 -7.15 10.87 7.24
CA GLY A 13 -5.86 11.41 6.84
C GLY A 13 -4.67 10.48 7.13
N ALA A 14 -4.88 9.20 7.43
CA ALA A 14 -3.78 8.24 7.52
C ALA A 14 -3.13 7.99 6.15
N PHE A 15 -3.94 8.05 5.09
CA PHE A 15 -3.47 8.22 3.72
C PHE A 15 -3.63 9.71 3.35
N ASP A 16 -2.52 10.38 2.99
CA ASP A 16 -2.57 11.78 2.57
C ASP A 16 -1.67 12.02 1.36
N PRO A 17 -2.24 12.39 0.20
CA PRO A 17 -1.47 12.61 -1.01
C PRO A 17 -0.65 13.92 -0.98
N THR A 18 -0.71 14.71 0.09
CA THR A 18 -0.03 16.02 0.16
C THR A 18 1.33 15.98 0.85
N LEU A 19 1.82 14.80 1.22
CA LEU A 19 3.13 14.60 1.87
C LEU A 19 4.36 14.88 0.99
N GLY A 20 4.21 15.26 -0.27
CA GLY A 20 5.29 15.32 -1.25
C GLY A 20 6.52 16.14 -0.83
N LYS A 21 6.37 17.24 -0.07
CA LYS A 21 7.50 18.01 0.47
C LYS A 21 8.23 17.26 1.59
N VAL A 22 7.47 16.58 2.47
CA VAL A 22 8.01 15.78 3.58
C VAL A 22 8.79 14.58 3.06
N ILE A 23 8.23 13.85 2.08
CA ILE A 23 8.89 12.72 1.40
C ILE A 23 10.23 13.16 0.80
N ARG A 24 10.25 14.30 0.11
CA ARG A 24 11.50 14.85 -0.47
C ARG A 24 12.50 15.30 0.57
N LEU A 25 12.07 15.79 1.72
CA LEU A 25 12.97 16.18 2.81
C LEU A 25 13.70 14.97 3.40
N TRP A 26 13.00 13.85 3.58
CA TRP A 26 13.61 12.60 4.04
C TRP A 26 14.59 11.97 3.05
N ASP A 27 14.32 12.13 1.76
CA ASP A 27 15.10 11.58 0.62
C ASP A 27 15.42 10.07 0.77
N ILE A 28 14.51 9.30 1.39
CA ILE A 28 14.74 7.88 1.78
C ILE A 28 15.18 7.01 0.60
N ASP A 29 14.68 7.28 -0.59
CA ASP A 29 14.97 6.55 -1.83
C ASP A 29 15.92 7.36 -2.76
N GLY A 30 16.51 8.45 -2.27
CA GLY A 30 17.34 9.36 -3.02
C GLY A 30 18.83 9.18 -2.78
N GLU A 31 19.59 10.23 -3.09
CA GLU A 31 21.06 10.21 -3.01
C GLU A 31 21.59 10.57 -1.62
N ASP A 32 20.80 11.26 -0.79
CA ASP A 32 21.20 11.76 0.54
C ASP A 32 20.14 11.51 1.61
N PRO A 33 19.77 10.22 1.88
CA PRO A 33 18.79 9.91 2.90
C PRO A 33 19.29 10.30 4.30
N HIS A 34 18.47 11.04 5.04
CA HIS A 34 18.83 11.50 6.39
C HIS A 34 17.59 11.70 7.26
N VAL A 35 17.80 11.76 8.58
CA VAL A 35 16.76 12.13 9.53
C VAL A 35 16.64 13.65 9.58
N PRO A 36 15.50 14.24 9.14
CA PRO A 36 15.32 15.69 9.17
C PRO A 36 15.31 16.26 10.59
N GLU A 37 15.70 17.52 10.71
CA GLU A 37 15.51 18.27 11.95
C GLU A 37 14.02 18.46 12.24
N GLN A 38 13.63 18.34 13.52
CA GLN A 38 12.25 18.48 13.98
C GLN A 38 11.58 19.78 13.47
N SER A 39 12.34 20.89 13.48
CA SER A 39 11.84 22.20 13.04
C SER A 39 11.55 22.26 11.52
N GLU A 40 12.26 21.48 10.71
CA GLU A 40 12.02 21.40 9.27
C GLU A 40 10.74 20.62 8.99
N LEU A 41 10.53 19.47 9.66
CA LEU A 41 9.28 18.71 9.59
C LEU A 41 8.09 19.54 10.04
N GLU A 42 8.16 20.20 11.19
CA GLU A 42 7.09 21.07 11.72
C GLU A 42 6.75 22.23 10.78
N ALA A 43 7.73 22.74 10.04
CA ALA A 43 7.49 23.77 9.04
C ALA A 43 6.70 23.25 7.83
N LEU A 44 7.05 22.06 7.31
CA LEU A 44 6.40 21.46 6.14
C LEU A 44 5.02 20.86 6.46
N LEU A 45 4.84 20.31 7.64
CA LEU A 45 3.56 19.72 8.07
C LEU A 45 2.40 20.72 8.10
N LYS A 46 2.67 22.02 8.15
CA LYS A 46 1.63 23.06 8.07
C LYS A 46 0.92 23.08 6.71
N ASP A 47 1.61 22.63 5.66
CA ASP A 47 1.12 22.61 4.29
C ASP A 47 0.55 21.22 3.90
N VAL A 48 0.65 20.23 4.81
CA VAL A 48 0.11 18.88 4.65
C VAL A 48 -1.34 18.85 5.08
N GLY A 49 -2.17 18.22 4.29
CA GLY A 49 -3.60 18.01 4.55
C GLY A 49 -4.36 17.87 3.24
N TYR A 50 -5.02 16.72 3.04
CA TYR A 50 -5.80 16.46 1.82
C TYR A 50 -6.88 17.52 1.57
N GLN A 51 -7.35 18.22 2.61
CA GLN A 51 -8.31 19.33 2.52
C GLN A 51 -7.75 20.56 1.78
N ASN A 52 -6.43 20.63 1.59
CA ASN A 52 -5.74 21.65 0.81
C ASN A 52 -5.88 21.41 -0.71
N VAL A 53 -6.51 20.31 -1.11
CA VAL A 53 -6.80 19.95 -2.50
C VAL A 53 -8.29 20.18 -2.75
N THR A 54 -8.61 20.89 -3.82
CA THR A 54 -10.01 21.13 -4.25
C THR A 54 -10.21 20.59 -5.65
N LEU A 55 -11.22 19.74 -5.81
CA LEU A 55 -11.63 19.21 -7.11
C LEU A 55 -12.92 19.88 -7.59
N ASP A 56 -12.89 20.44 -8.80
CA ASP A 56 -14.06 21.00 -9.49
C ASP A 56 -14.10 20.43 -10.92
N GLY A 57 -14.83 19.34 -11.11
CA GLY A 57 -14.82 18.56 -12.33
C GLY A 57 -13.42 18.09 -12.69
N ASN A 58 -12.84 18.58 -13.79
CA ASN A 58 -11.48 18.22 -14.22
C ASN A 58 -10.41 19.23 -13.75
N LYS A 59 -10.80 20.21 -12.93
CA LYS A 59 -9.88 21.20 -12.40
C LYS A 59 -9.45 20.82 -10.99
N VAL A 60 -8.13 20.76 -10.78
CA VAL A 60 -7.50 20.58 -9.47
C VAL A 60 -6.92 21.92 -9.04
N THR A 61 -7.21 22.34 -7.83
CA THR A 61 -6.62 23.53 -7.21
C THR A 61 -5.96 23.12 -5.91
N LEU A 62 -4.70 23.48 -5.73
CA LEU A 62 -3.95 23.28 -4.50
C LEU A 62 -3.87 24.58 -3.72
N ALA A 63 -3.96 24.51 -2.41
CA ALA A 63 -3.62 25.64 -1.55
C ALA A 63 -2.13 26.02 -1.74
N GLU A 64 -1.78 27.26 -1.35
CA GLU A 64 -0.40 27.74 -1.44
C GLU A 64 0.53 26.76 -0.69
N ASP A 65 1.69 26.48 -1.29
CA ASP A 65 2.71 25.58 -0.78
C ASP A 65 2.34 24.08 -0.67
N THR A 66 1.11 23.68 -0.95
CA THR A 66 0.72 22.26 -1.02
C THR A 66 1.29 21.58 -2.28
N THR A 67 1.78 20.36 -2.12
CA THR A 67 2.27 19.53 -3.24
C THR A 67 1.63 18.16 -3.20
N LEU A 68 1.33 17.57 -4.36
CA LEU A 68 0.83 16.20 -4.44
C LEU A 68 1.98 15.21 -4.67
N ASP A 69 1.89 14.09 -3.97
CA ASP A 69 2.63 12.87 -4.26
C ASP A 69 1.63 11.72 -4.39
N LEU A 70 1.68 11.01 -5.50
CA LEU A 70 0.78 9.90 -5.83
C LEU A 70 1.52 8.55 -5.81
N GLY A 71 2.70 8.49 -5.21
CA GLY A 71 3.55 7.31 -5.16
C GLY A 71 2.86 6.10 -4.52
N ALA A 72 2.02 6.35 -3.52
CA ALA A 72 1.27 5.30 -2.80
C ALA A 72 0.03 4.77 -3.55
N THR A 73 -0.26 5.27 -4.77
CA THR A 73 -1.37 4.80 -5.62
C THR A 73 -0.97 4.63 -7.08
N GLY A 74 0.25 5.03 -7.42
CA GLY A 74 0.68 5.12 -8.81
C GLY A 74 0.75 3.78 -9.53
N LYS A 75 1.19 2.74 -8.85
CA LYS A 75 1.26 1.38 -9.40
C LYS A 75 -0.14 0.79 -9.56
N GLY A 76 -1.00 0.98 -8.56
CA GLY A 76 -2.40 0.58 -8.61
C GLY A 76 -3.15 1.24 -9.77
N ILE A 77 -2.99 2.55 -9.97
CA ILE A 77 -3.53 3.28 -11.13
C ILE A 77 -3.00 2.68 -12.44
N GLY A 78 -1.72 2.34 -12.51
CA GLY A 78 -1.13 1.68 -13.67
C GLY A 78 -1.80 0.35 -13.98
N CYS A 79 -2.09 -0.46 -12.96
CA CYS A 79 -2.84 -1.71 -13.09
C CYS A 79 -4.27 -1.47 -13.60
N ASP A 80 -4.99 -0.47 -13.06
CA ASP A 80 -6.35 -0.12 -13.48
C ASP A 80 -6.39 0.29 -14.97
N VAL A 81 -5.45 1.14 -15.39
CA VAL A 81 -5.35 1.60 -16.79
C VAL A 81 -5.11 0.42 -17.73
N ILE A 82 -4.23 -0.52 -17.36
CA ILE A 82 -3.96 -1.70 -18.17
C ILE A 82 -5.15 -2.65 -18.15
N SER A 83 -5.81 -2.86 -17.02
CA SER A 83 -7.04 -3.65 -16.91
C SER A 83 -8.12 -3.13 -17.84
N GLU A 84 -8.35 -1.81 -17.86
CA GLU A 84 -9.33 -1.18 -18.76
C GLU A 84 -8.95 -1.36 -20.23
N PHE A 85 -7.67 -1.15 -20.57
CA PHE A 85 -7.17 -1.37 -21.93
C PHE A 85 -7.38 -2.81 -22.41
N LEU A 86 -7.21 -3.80 -21.53
CA LEU A 86 -7.36 -5.21 -21.88
C LEU A 86 -8.79 -5.62 -22.22
N LYS A 87 -9.81 -4.89 -21.76
CA LYS A 87 -11.22 -5.19 -22.10
C LYS A 87 -11.48 -5.17 -23.60
N ASP A 88 -10.72 -4.38 -24.35
CA ASP A 88 -10.82 -4.28 -25.80
C ASP A 88 -9.89 -5.27 -26.55
N GLN A 89 -9.03 -5.99 -25.83
CA GLN A 89 -8.05 -6.94 -26.42
C GLN A 89 -8.60 -8.36 -26.38
N LYS A 90 -9.45 -8.70 -27.35
CA LYS A 90 -10.16 -10.01 -27.40
C LYS A 90 -9.26 -11.24 -27.51
N GLU A 91 -8.01 -11.05 -27.89
CA GLU A 91 -7.00 -12.14 -28.02
C GLU A 91 -6.32 -12.44 -26.68
N VAL A 92 -6.50 -11.59 -25.66
CA VAL A 92 -5.93 -11.79 -24.33
C VAL A 92 -6.96 -12.46 -23.42
N GLU A 93 -6.82 -13.77 -23.24
CA GLU A 93 -7.72 -14.55 -22.38
C GLU A 93 -7.38 -14.42 -20.89
N GLY A 94 -6.10 -14.25 -20.58
CA GLY A 94 -5.64 -14.07 -19.21
C GLY A 94 -4.25 -13.49 -19.12
N MET A 95 -3.99 -12.70 -18.08
CA MET A 95 -2.70 -12.08 -17.83
C MET A 95 -2.51 -11.87 -16.32
N ILE A 96 -1.27 -11.98 -15.86
CA ILE A 96 -0.83 -11.42 -14.58
C ILE A 96 0.17 -10.31 -14.85
N LEU A 97 -0.03 -9.16 -14.24
CA LEU A 97 0.86 -8.02 -14.30
C LEU A 97 1.41 -7.76 -12.90
N ASN A 98 2.72 -7.59 -12.81
CA ASN A 98 3.41 -7.23 -11.58
C ASN A 98 4.19 -5.93 -11.81
N LEU A 99 3.83 -4.89 -11.07
CA LEU A 99 4.49 -3.58 -11.11
C LEU A 99 5.38 -3.40 -9.87
N GLY A 100 6.68 -3.61 -10.07
CA GLY A 100 7.69 -3.36 -9.05
C GLY A 100 7.63 -4.27 -7.81
N GLY A 101 7.00 -5.44 -7.90
CA GLY A 101 6.93 -6.41 -6.80
C GLY A 101 5.78 -6.19 -5.82
N SER A 102 5.32 -4.96 -5.64
CA SER A 102 4.33 -4.61 -4.61
C SER A 102 2.89 -4.50 -5.13
N SER A 103 2.66 -4.25 -6.42
CA SER A 103 1.30 -4.17 -6.97
C SER A 103 1.12 -5.17 -8.11
N VAL A 104 0.14 -6.05 -7.96
CA VAL A 104 -0.14 -7.15 -8.88
C VAL A 104 -1.61 -7.09 -9.32
N MET A 105 -1.85 -7.31 -10.61
CA MET A 105 -3.19 -7.43 -11.18
C MET A 105 -3.33 -8.80 -11.85
N ALA A 106 -4.43 -9.48 -11.60
CA ALA A 106 -4.85 -10.63 -12.41
C ALA A 106 -5.98 -10.20 -13.37
N TYR A 107 -5.87 -10.63 -14.61
CA TYR A 107 -6.89 -10.39 -15.64
C TYR A 107 -7.30 -11.71 -16.27
N GLY A 108 -8.62 -11.90 -16.50
CA GLY A 108 -9.15 -13.08 -17.16
C GLY A 108 -8.81 -14.39 -16.44
N GLN A 109 -8.67 -15.47 -17.20
CA GLN A 109 -8.44 -16.82 -16.69
C GLN A 109 -7.20 -17.45 -17.29
N LYS A 110 -6.57 -18.36 -16.56
CA LYS A 110 -5.52 -19.21 -17.11
C LYS A 110 -6.10 -20.25 -18.05
N PRO A 111 -5.34 -20.72 -19.04
CA PRO A 111 -5.80 -21.76 -20.00
C PRO A 111 -6.20 -23.10 -19.35
N ASP A 112 -5.74 -23.37 -18.13
CA ASP A 112 -6.01 -24.59 -17.36
C ASP A 112 -7.04 -24.36 -16.25
N ASP A 113 -7.73 -23.21 -16.25
CA ASP A 113 -8.69 -22.79 -15.25
C ASP A 113 -8.15 -22.76 -13.80
N SER A 114 -6.85 -22.90 -13.61
CA SER A 114 -6.26 -22.78 -12.26
C SER A 114 -6.26 -21.33 -11.78
N PRO A 115 -6.40 -21.08 -10.48
CA PRO A 115 -6.38 -19.71 -9.95
C PRO A 115 -4.98 -19.07 -10.11
N TRP A 116 -4.96 -17.74 -10.11
CA TRP A 116 -3.72 -16.98 -10.02
C TRP A 116 -3.18 -17.06 -8.59
N LYS A 117 -1.92 -17.45 -8.42
CA LYS A 117 -1.23 -17.43 -7.13
C LYS A 117 -0.11 -16.41 -7.18
N VAL A 118 -0.10 -15.50 -6.21
CA VAL A 118 0.92 -14.46 -6.03
C VAL A 118 1.72 -14.81 -4.79
N ALA A 119 3.03 -14.96 -4.95
CA ALA A 119 3.93 -15.16 -3.81
C ALA A 119 4.03 -13.86 -3.00
N VAL A 120 4.01 -13.99 -1.68
CA VAL A 120 4.21 -12.89 -0.75
C VAL A 120 5.63 -12.95 -0.21
N THR A 121 6.37 -11.86 -0.37
CA THR A 121 7.74 -11.74 0.11
C THR A 121 7.79 -11.84 1.63
N ASP A 122 8.78 -12.56 2.17
CA ASP A 122 9.09 -12.52 3.59
C ASP A 122 9.70 -11.16 3.94
N PRO A 123 9.06 -10.33 4.78
CA PRO A 123 9.54 -8.99 5.10
C PRO A 123 10.90 -8.96 5.81
N ARG A 124 11.34 -10.09 6.36
CA ARG A 124 12.63 -10.22 7.05
C ARG A 124 13.66 -11.08 6.30
N ASP A 125 13.29 -11.59 5.13
CA ASP A 125 14.18 -12.35 4.22
C ASP A 125 13.79 -12.07 2.75
N THR A 126 13.93 -10.81 2.34
CA THR A 126 13.42 -10.31 1.05
C THR A 126 14.18 -10.83 -0.17
N GLU A 127 15.40 -11.35 0.01
CA GLU A 127 16.26 -11.76 -1.10
C GLU A 127 16.05 -13.21 -1.54
N SER A 128 15.62 -14.08 -0.63
CA SER A 128 15.69 -15.52 -0.87
C SER A 128 14.42 -16.31 -0.62
N ASP A 129 13.38 -15.72 0.01
CA ASP A 129 12.26 -16.54 0.47
C ASP A 129 10.89 -15.85 0.40
N TYR A 130 9.86 -16.69 0.32
CA TYR A 130 8.47 -16.27 0.35
C TYR A 130 7.80 -16.72 1.64
N LEU A 131 7.03 -15.81 2.24
CA LEU A 131 6.21 -16.07 3.41
C LEU A 131 5.10 -17.08 3.11
N GLY A 132 4.48 -16.93 1.95
CA GLY A 132 3.35 -17.71 1.51
C GLY A 132 2.89 -17.31 0.12
N ALA A 133 1.67 -17.72 -0.23
CA ALA A 133 1.04 -17.33 -1.47
C ALA A 133 -0.42 -16.94 -1.25
N ILE A 134 -0.87 -15.92 -1.98
CA ILE A 134 -2.27 -15.46 -1.99
C ILE A 134 -2.88 -15.80 -3.34
N THR A 135 -4.07 -16.40 -3.29
CA THR A 135 -4.87 -16.69 -4.48
C THR A 135 -5.73 -15.49 -4.82
N ILE A 136 -5.62 -15.01 -6.08
CA ILE A 136 -6.47 -13.93 -6.63
C ILE A 136 -7.19 -14.41 -7.90
N LYS A 137 -8.30 -13.78 -8.21
CA LYS A 137 -9.14 -14.04 -9.39
C LYS A 137 -8.88 -13.01 -10.47
N GLY A 138 -9.26 -13.31 -11.69
CA GLY A 138 -9.26 -12.31 -12.76
C GLY A 138 -10.17 -11.13 -12.42
N GLY A 139 -9.64 -9.93 -12.53
CA GLY A 139 -10.29 -8.68 -12.11
C GLY A 139 -9.94 -8.24 -10.69
N GLU A 140 -9.13 -9.01 -9.94
CA GLU A 140 -8.65 -8.61 -8.63
C GLU A 140 -7.22 -8.04 -8.69
N PHE A 141 -6.95 -7.18 -7.72
CA PHE A 141 -5.67 -6.50 -7.52
C PHE A 141 -5.13 -6.83 -6.14
N LEU A 142 -3.82 -7.02 -6.05
CA LEU A 142 -3.11 -7.22 -4.80
C LEU A 142 -2.04 -6.14 -4.68
N SER A 143 -2.00 -5.44 -3.55
CA SER A 143 -0.89 -4.52 -3.25
C SER A 143 -0.36 -4.73 -1.84
N THR A 144 0.95 -4.57 -1.69
CA THR A 144 1.65 -4.69 -0.42
C THR A 144 2.42 -3.42 -0.11
N SER A 145 2.26 -2.91 1.10
CA SER A 145 3.10 -1.87 1.71
C SER A 145 3.92 -2.48 2.84
N GLY A 146 5.22 -2.20 2.88
CA GLY A 146 6.11 -2.76 3.89
C GLY A 146 7.29 -1.87 4.24
N ASP A 147 7.78 -1.99 5.47
CA ASP A 147 8.91 -1.22 6.02
C ASP A 147 10.27 -1.61 5.41
N TYR A 148 10.29 -2.69 4.64
CA TYR A 148 11.50 -3.29 4.07
C TYR A 148 11.75 -2.91 2.60
N GLU A 149 10.79 -2.25 1.92
CA GLU A 149 10.92 -1.93 0.50
C GLU A 149 11.93 -0.79 0.25
N LYS A 150 11.76 0.31 0.97
CA LYS A 150 12.62 1.49 0.88
C LYS A 150 12.90 2.03 2.27
N TYR A 151 14.17 1.99 2.67
CA TYR A 151 14.60 2.45 3.98
C TYR A 151 16.11 2.73 4.02
N PHE A 152 16.54 3.48 5.02
CA PHE A 152 17.94 3.54 5.42
C PHE A 152 18.07 3.23 6.91
N MET A 153 19.30 2.92 7.31
CA MET A 153 19.63 2.63 8.71
C MET A 153 20.48 3.76 9.27
N GLU A 154 20.07 4.32 10.41
CA GLU A 154 20.83 5.29 11.17
C GLU A 154 20.76 4.95 12.66
N ASP A 155 21.88 4.87 13.35
CA ASP A 155 22.01 4.51 14.76
C ASP A 155 21.28 3.21 15.17
N GLY A 156 21.24 2.24 14.25
CA GLY A 156 20.58 0.94 14.44
C GLY A 156 19.06 0.96 14.31
N LYS A 157 18.47 2.08 13.95
CA LYS A 157 17.04 2.26 13.69
C LYS A 157 16.78 2.28 12.19
N ARG A 158 15.68 1.63 11.75
CA ARG A 158 15.21 1.66 10.37
C ARG A 158 14.28 2.84 10.16
N TYR A 159 14.59 3.65 9.15
CA TYR A 159 13.75 4.75 8.70
C TYR A 159 13.22 4.41 7.31
N HIS A 160 11.97 4.02 7.22
CA HIS A 160 11.32 3.57 5.99
C HIS A 160 10.39 4.65 5.42
N HIS A 161 10.02 4.49 4.15
CA HIS A 161 9.32 5.48 3.35
C HIS A 161 7.83 5.69 3.67
N ILE A 162 7.21 4.84 4.50
CA ILE A 162 5.81 5.00 4.88
C ILE A 162 5.76 5.95 6.07
N LEU A 163 5.37 7.20 5.79
CA LEU A 163 5.37 8.28 6.77
C LEU A 163 3.96 8.50 7.34
N ASP A 164 3.89 8.78 8.63
CA ASP A 164 2.67 9.26 9.28
C ASP A 164 2.42 10.73 8.91
N PRO A 165 1.32 11.08 8.25
CA PRO A 165 1.00 12.47 7.86
C PRO A 165 0.91 13.45 9.03
N LYS A 166 0.63 12.96 10.25
CA LYS A 166 0.50 13.79 11.45
C LYS A 166 1.84 14.20 12.04
N THR A 167 2.84 13.31 11.92
CA THR A 167 4.14 13.52 12.56
C THR A 167 5.27 13.79 11.56
N GLY A 168 5.10 13.37 10.30
CA GLY A 168 6.11 13.41 9.25
C GLY A 168 7.23 12.37 9.42
N TYR A 169 7.16 11.52 10.44
CA TYR A 169 8.10 10.43 10.68
C TYR A 169 7.61 9.11 10.10
N PRO A 170 8.52 8.14 9.83
CA PRO A 170 8.15 6.77 9.53
C PRO A 170 7.23 6.19 10.62
N VAL A 171 6.29 5.35 10.22
CA VAL A 171 5.36 4.69 11.14
C VAL A 171 6.04 3.51 11.83
N TRP A 172 6.04 3.49 13.15
CA TRP A 172 6.53 2.36 13.95
C TRP A 172 5.41 1.86 14.86
N ASN A 173 4.56 0.99 14.34
CA ASN A 173 3.42 0.41 15.05
C ASN A 173 3.53 -1.12 15.20
N GLY A 174 4.72 -1.68 14.97
CA GLY A 174 5.00 -3.11 15.08
C GLY A 174 4.60 -3.92 13.84
N LEU A 175 4.15 -3.28 12.75
CA LEU A 175 3.86 -3.96 11.49
C LEU A 175 5.09 -3.98 10.58
N ASP A 176 5.35 -5.12 9.97
CA ASP A 176 6.34 -5.30 8.91
C ASP A 176 5.75 -5.05 7.53
N SER A 177 4.52 -5.51 7.31
CA SER A 177 3.81 -5.32 6.04
C SER A 177 2.30 -5.45 6.16
N VAL A 178 1.61 -4.84 5.20
CA VAL A 178 0.17 -4.99 4.96
C VAL A 178 -0.05 -5.31 3.50
N THR A 179 -0.76 -6.41 3.22
CA THR A 179 -1.17 -6.81 1.87
C THR A 179 -2.67 -6.72 1.75
N ILE A 180 -3.15 -6.06 0.70
CA ILE A 180 -4.57 -5.86 0.39
C ILE A 180 -4.93 -6.59 -0.89
N VAL A 181 -6.11 -7.20 -0.93
CA VAL A 181 -6.76 -7.70 -2.15
C VAL A 181 -8.14 -7.07 -2.27
N CYS A 182 -8.43 -6.44 -3.40
CA CYS A 182 -9.74 -5.92 -3.76
C CYS A 182 -9.91 -5.84 -5.29
N ASP A 183 -11.02 -5.29 -5.77
CA ASP A 183 -11.38 -5.21 -7.20
C ASP A 183 -10.94 -3.92 -7.91
N ASN A 184 -10.14 -3.07 -7.25
CA ASN A 184 -9.66 -1.80 -7.79
C ASN A 184 -8.18 -1.59 -7.46
N GLY A 185 -7.36 -1.33 -8.47
CA GLY A 185 -5.91 -1.23 -8.32
C GLY A 185 -5.48 -0.01 -7.49
N LEU A 186 -6.06 1.16 -7.76
CA LEU A 186 -5.80 2.38 -6.98
C LEU A 186 -6.10 2.15 -5.51
N LEU A 187 -7.25 1.52 -5.22
CA LEU A 187 -7.66 1.26 -3.83
C LEU A 187 -6.79 0.20 -3.17
N ALA A 188 -6.42 -0.87 -3.86
CA ALA A 188 -5.50 -1.87 -3.30
C ALA A 188 -4.16 -1.22 -2.87
N ASP A 189 -3.58 -0.37 -3.73
CA ASP A 189 -2.32 0.34 -3.47
C ASP A 189 -2.48 1.34 -2.31
N GLY A 190 -3.49 2.21 -2.38
CA GLY A 190 -3.76 3.23 -1.35
C GLY A 190 -4.16 2.65 0.00
N LEU A 191 -5.01 1.61 0.03
CA LEU A 191 -5.43 0.94 1.26
C LEU A 191 -4.27 0.24 1.96
N SER A 192 -3.33 -0.37 1.21
CA SER A 192 -2.17 -1.01 1.83
C SER A 192 -1.34 0.01 2.65
N THR A 193 -1.18 1.23 2.13
CA THR A 193 -0.52 2.33 2.82
C THR A 193 -1.36 2.87 3.98
N ALA A 194 -2.65 3.14 3.76
CA ALA A 194 -3.56 3.63 4.80
C ALA A 194 -3.61 2.69 6.00
N CYS A 195 -3.80 1.39 5.76
CA CYS A 195 -3.87 0.36 6.80
C CYS A 195 -2.53 0.17 7.52
N PHE A 196 -1.40 0.32 6.82
CA PHE A 196 -0.09 0.31 7.47
C PHE A 196 0.07 1.49 8.44
N VAL A 197 -0.37 2.69 8.05
CA VAL A 197 -0.31 3.89 8.92
C VAL A 197 -1.27 3.80 10.10
N LEU A 198 -2.50 3.33 9.88
CA LEU A 198 -3.52 3.16 10.93
C LEU A 198 -3.13 2.09 11.95
N GLY A 199 -2.44 1.05 11.51
CA GLY A 199 -2.30 -0.17 12.29
C GLY A 199 -3.54 -1.07 12.17
N MET A 200 -3.44 -2.31 12.65
CA MET A 200 -4.42 -3.35 12.40
C MET A 200 -5.82 -3.00 12.94
N ASP A 201 -5.91 -2.55 14.20
CA ASP A 201 -7.20 -2.34 14.88
C ASP A 201 -8.01 -1.22 14.21
N ASP A 202 -7.37 -0.08 13.92
CA ASP A 202 -8.01 1.08 13.32
C ASP A 202 -8.26 0.91 11.81
N ALA A 203 -7.61 -0.06 11.15
CA ALA A 203 -7.79 -0.36 9.74
C ALA A 203 -9.08 -1.14 9.44
N MET A 204 -9.68 -1.83 10.41
CA MET A 204 -10.77 -2.77 10.15
C MET A 204 -12.02 -2.10 9.60
N GLU A 205 -12.41 -0.95 10.13
CA GLU A 205 -13.58 -0.19 9.62
C GLU A 205 -13.36 0.27 8.17
N LEU A 206 -12.13 0.69 7.85
CA LEU A 206 -11.77 1.09 6.50
C LEU A 206 -11.82 -0.09 5.52
N LEU A 207 -11.33 -1.26 5.93
CA LEU A 207 -11.35 -2.48 5.11
C LEU A 207 -12.78 -2.94 4.83
N GLU A 208 -13.67 -2.93 5.84
CA GLU A 208 -15.09 -3.26 5.68
C GLU A 208 -15.77 -2.30 4.70
N LYS A 209 -15.50 -1.00 4.82
CA LYS A 209 -16.06 0.02 3.93
C LYS A 209 -15.73 -0.20 2.46
N TYR A 210 -14.54 -0.70 2.17
CA TYR A 210 -14.04 -0.92 0.81
C TYR A 210 -14.15 -2.37 0.33
N ASP A 211 -14.80 -3.26 1.12
CA ASP A 211 -14.92 -4.70 0.82
C ASP A 211 -13.56 -5.32 0.44
N ALA A 212 -12.53 -5.01 1.23
CA ALA A 212 -11.16 -5.38 0.95
C ALA A 212 -10.65 -6.46 1.91
N ASP A 213 -9.98 -7.47 1.36
CA ASP A 213 -9.32 -8.51 2.14
C ASP A 213 -7.90 -8.06 2.51
N ALA A 214 -7.49 -8.30 3.76
CA ALA A 214 -6.21 -7.87 4.26
C ALA A 214 -5.41 -8.97 4.98
N MET A 215 -4.09 -8.89 4.81
CA MET A 215 -3.10 -9.63 5.59
C MET A 215 -2.14 -8.64 6.23
N PHE A 216 -1.98 -8.72 7.55
CA PHE A 216 -0.99 -7.96 8.31
C PHE A 216 0.10 -8.90 8.81
N VAL A 217 1.35 -8.49 8.73
CA VAL A 217 2.51 -9.20 9.26
C VAL A 217 3.19 -8.30 10.28
N ASP A 218 3.39 -8.79 11.50
CA ASP A 218 4.07 -8.05 12.57
C ASP A 218 5.53 -8.46 12.76
N GLU A 219 6.28 -7.66 13.53
CA GLU A 219 7.69 -7.87 13.85
C GLU A 219 7.96 -9.14 14.67
N ASP A 220 6.93 -9.68 15.34
CA ASP A 220 6.97 -10.94 16.10
C ASP A 220 6.66 -12.17 15.22
N LYS A 221 6.59 -12.00 13.90
CA LYS A 221 6.25 -13.05 12.93
C LYS A 221 4.85 -13.63 13.09
N ASN A 222 3.90 -12.83 13.51
CA ASN A 222 2.50 -13.19 13.42
C ASN A 222 1.88 -12.66 12.12
N ILE A 223 0.97 -13.44 11.58
CA ILE A 223 0.18 -13.10 10.39
C ILE A 223 -1.28 -13.01 10.82
N TYR A 224 -1.89 -11.87 10.61
CA TYR A 224 -3.31 -11.65 10.88
C TYR A 224 -4.05 -11.52 9.57
N LEU A 225 -5.15 -12.26 9.46
CA LEU A 225 -5.93 -12.36 8.21
C LEU A 225 -7.37 -11.96 8.46
N THR A 226 -7.93 -11.14 7.59
CA THR A 226 -9.40 -10.97 7.49
C THR A 226 -10.05 -12.29 7.05
N ASP A 227 -11.34 -12.44 7.24
CA ASP A 227 -12.05 -13.70 6.93
C ASP A 227 -11.90 -14.08 5.45
N GLY A 228 -12.05 -13.14 4.52
CA GLY A 228 -11.86 -13.41 3.10
C GLY A 228 -10.41 -13.74 2.76
N MET A 229 -9.42 -13.11 3.43
CA MET A 229 -8.01 -13.41 3.21
C MET A 229 -7.63 -14.82 3.70
N LYS A 230 -8.27 -15.36 4.76
CA LYS A 230 -8.04 -16.73 5.23
C LYS A 230 -8.33 -17.79 4.16
N GLU A 231 -9.33 -17.54 3.33
CA GLU A 231 -9.70 -18.47 2.25
C GLU A 231 -8.73 -18.46 1.07
N ARG A 232 -7.90 -17.43 0.98
CA ARG A 232 -6.97 -17.14 -0.13
C ARG A 232 -5.52 -17.45 0.17
N PHE A 233 -5.13 -17.36 1.45
CA PHE A 233 -3.74 -17.43 1.86
C PHE A 233 -3.28 -18.84 2.20
N GLU A 234 -2.13 -19.22 1.66
CA GLU A 234 -1.42 -20.47 1.96
C GLU A 234 -0.04 -20.14 2.56
N LEU A 235 0.16 -20.48 3.83
CA LEU A 235 1.44 -20.30 4.49
C LEU A 235 2.47 -21.31 3.96
N MET A 236 3.65 -20.84 3.58
CA MET A 236 4.75 -21.67 3.09
C MET A 236 5.91 -21.77 4.10
N LYS A 237 6.00 -20.82 5.02
CA LYS A 237 7.11 -20.71 5.99
C LYS A 237 6.65 -20.99 7.41
N ASN A 238 7.16 -22.04 8.03
CA ASN A 238 6.73 -22.50 9.35
C ASN A 238 7.29 -21.67 10.53
N THR A 239 8.03 -20.62 10.26
CA THR A 239 8.55 -19.69 11.29
C THR A 239 7.54 -18.60 11.65
N TYR A 240 6.43 -18.50 10.92
CA TYR A 240 5.35 -17.56 11.16
C TYR A 240 4.12 -18.25 11.77
N THR A 241 3.35 -17.50 12.52
CA THR A 241 2.11 -17.99 13.16
C THR A 241 0.91 -17.23 12.59
N VAL A 242 -0.04 -17.98 12.01
CA VAL A 242 -1.30 -17.37 11.53
C VAL A 242 -2.26 -17.20 12.72
N LYS A 243 -2.79 -16.00 12.85
CA LYS A 243 -3.80 -15.60 13.84
C LYS A 243 -5.04 -15.05 13.14
N ALA A 244 -6.19 -15.11 13.79
CA ALA A 244 -7.38 -14.40 13.32
C ALA A 244 -7.26 -12.91 13.73
N VAL A 245 -7.73 -12.01 12.90
CA VAL A 245 -8.05 -10.64 13.33
C VAL A 245 -9.19 -10.74 14.33
N GLN A 246 -9.08 -10.06 15.48
CA GLN A 246 -10.11 -10.10 16.54
C GLN A 246 -11.11 -8.98 16.36
#